data_c6e8a4b18f2d05721a9fd313a71872b6
#
_entry.id   c6e8a4b18f2d05721a9fd313a71872b6
#
_cell.length_a   1.000
_cell.length_b   1.000
_cell.length_c   1.000
_cell.angle_alpha   90.00
_cell.angle_beta   90.00
_cell.angle_gamma   90.00
#
_symmetry.space_group_name_H-M   'P 1'
#
loop_
_entity.id
_entity.type
_entity.pdbx_description
1 polymer ?
#
loop_
_entity_poly.entity_id
_entity_poly.type
_entity_poly.pdbx_seq_one_letter_code
_entity_poly.pdbx_strand_id
1 'polypeptide(L)'
;MGSPNNPYATDIEQAKAEIEMGISAVPMAAADAGKVAPFFRFPALQHPPQLLSYLAERNIGVFSTDIDSRDFKLHKPEEVIKSVMSQLEKHGKGIILMHDFKRHTAEALPELLRQFKADGYKVVHMVPKGEVTTVPKYDEMLAREDKLSSNNTRPESSVIRTIGE
;
A
#
# COMPACT_ATOMS: atom_id res chain seq x y z
N MET A 1 9.24 -21.65 24.59
CA MET A 1 8.81 -22.84 23.81
C MET A 1 7.34 -22.66 23.50
N GLY A 2 6.99 -22.33 22.28
CA GLY A 2 5.60 -22.18 21.83
C GLY A 2 4.94 -23.55 21.71
N SER A 3 3.70 -23.65 22.15
CA SER A 3 2.89 -24.87 22.05
C SER A 3 2.73 -25.27 20.56
N PRO A 4 2.95 -26.54 20.19
CA PRO A 4 2.86 -26.98 18.78
C PRO A 4 1.45 -26.95 18.17
N ASN A 5 0.43 -26.56 18.93
CA ASN A 5 -0.98 -26.52 18.52
C ASN A 5 -1.62 -25.13 18.70
N ASN A 6 -0.89 -24.04 18.40
CA ASN A 6 -1.50 -22.72 18.38
C ASN A 6 -2.10 -22.47 16.97
N PRO A 7 -3.43 -22.43 16.79
CA PRO A 7 -4.05 -22.18 15.50
C PRO A 7 -3.67 -20.80 14.91
N TYR A 8 -3.35 -19.84 15.78
CA TYR A 8 -2.87 -18.51 15.35
C TYR A 8 -1.44 -18.53 14.78
N ALA A 9 -0.63 -19.55 15.07
CA ALA A 9 0.70 -19.66 14.48
C ALA A 9 0.64 -19.90 12.98
N THR A 10 -0.33 -20.66 12.51
CA THR A 10 -0.56 -20.92 11.08
C THR A 10 -0.97 -19.63 10.36
N ASP A 11 -1.83 -18.83 10.96
CA ASP A 11 -2.29 -17.55 10.39
C ASP A 11 -1.15 -16.54 10.29
N ILE A 12 -0.24 -16.49 11.26
CA ILE A 12 0.92 -15.59 11.22
C ILE A 12 1.93 -16.01 10.17
N GLU A 13 2.24 -17.29 10.02
CA GLU A 13 3.16 -17.78 8.98
C GLU A 13 2.56 -17.58 7.57
N GLN A 14 1.26 -17.78 7.43
CA GLN A 14 0.57 -17.47 6.19
C GLN A 14 0.62 -15.96 5.89
N ALA A 15 0.38 -15.09 6.86
CA ALA A 15 0.46 -13.65 6.68
C ALA A 15 1.88 -13.18 6.32
N LYS A 16 2.92 -13.78 6.90
CA LYS A 16 4.31 -13.52 6.49
C LYS A 16 4.55 -13.93 5.03
N ALA A 17 4.04 -15.08 4.62
CA ALA A 17 4.15 -15.55 3.25
C ALA A 17 3.45 -14.60 2.27
N GLU A 18 2.26 -14.13 2.59
CA GLU A 18 1.52 -13.14 1.79
C GLU A 18 2.30 -11.81 1.66
N ILE A 19 2.91 -11.34 2.75
CA ILE A 19 3.76 -10.14 2.72
C ILE A 19 4.95 -10.35 1.77
N GLU A 20 5.67 -11.46 1.88
CA GLU A 20 6.84 -11.74 1.04
C GLU A 20 6.45 -11.96 -0.42
N MET A 21 5.34 -12.64 -0.70
CA MET A 21 4.81 -12.74 -2.07
C MET A 21 4.49 -11.36 -2.66
N GLY A 22 3.89 -10.47 -1.87
CA GLY A 22 3.63 -9.09 -2.30
C GLY A 22 4.92 -8.32 -2.59
N ILE A 23 5.95 -8.48 -1.75
CA ILE A 23 7.27 -7.86 -1.96
C ILE A 23 7.94 -8.40 -3.24
N SER A 24 7.83 -9.69 -3.52
CA SER A 24 8.37 -10.31 -4.73
C SER A 24 7.56 -9.95 -5.98
N ALA A 25 6.26 -9.77 -5.88
CA ALA A 25 5.39 -9.45 -7.02
C ALA A 25 5.64 -8.05 -7.59
N VAL A 26 5.98 -7.07 -6.75
CA VAL A 26 6.16 -5.68 -7.19
C VAL A 26 7.28 -5.53 -8.24
N PRO A 27 8.52 -6.02 -8.03
CA PRO A 27 9.56 -5.93 -9.06
C PRO A 27 9.24 -6.73 -10.32
N MET A 28 8.48 -7.83 -10.20
CA MET A 28 8.07 -8.62 -11.36
C MET A 28 7.04 -7.91 -12.24
N ALA A 29 6.11 -7.17 -11.62
CA ALA A 29 5.06 -6.44 -12.33
C ALA A 29 5.54 -5.14 -12.96
N ALA A 30 6.54 -4.51 -12.39
CA ALA A 30 7.06 -3.23 -12.86
C ALA A 30 8.36 -3.46 -13.63
N ALA A 31 8.29 -3.51 -14.94
CA ALA A 31 9.42 -3.81 -15.85
C ALA A 31 10.66 -2.89 -15.65
N ASP A 32 10.47 -1.70 -15.09
CA ASP A 32 11.52 -0.72 -14.71
C ASP A 32 11.62 -0.55 -13.19
N ALA A 33 10.96 -1.36 -12.42
CA ALA A 33 11.00 -1.23 -10.99
C ALA A 33 12.39 -1.67 -10.53
N GLY A 34 13.21 -0.71 -10.50
CA GLY A 34 14.26 -0.71 -9.50
C GLY A 34 13.68 -1.19 -8.16
N LYS A 35 14.36 -1.20 -7.21
CA LYS A 35 14.25 -1.54 -5.80
C LYS A 35 12.89 -1.22 -5.16
N VAL A 36 12.30 -2.19 -4.53
CA VAL A 36 11.11 -2.01 -3.69
C VAL A 36 11.49 -1.15 -2.49
N ALA A 37 10.74 -0.08 -2.27
CA ALA A 37 10.91 0.73 -1.07
C ALA A 37 10.57 -0.08 0.19
N PRO A 38 11.38 -0.05 1.25
CA PRO A 38 11.16 -0.79 2.48
C PRO A 38 10.06 -0.15 3.34
N PHE A 39 8.90 0.08 2.74
CA PHE A 39 7.75 0.70 3.38
C PHE A 39 6.54 -0.20 3.27
N PHE A 40 5.87 -0.40 4.38
CA PHE A 40 4.69 -1.24 4.46
C PHE A 40 3.56 -0.55 5.22
N ARG A 41 2.34 -0.80 4.80
CA ARG A 41 1.13 -0.40 5.51
C ARG A 41 0.17 -1.58 5.57
N PHE A 42 -0.24 -1.94 6.78
CA PHE A 42 -1.20 -3.03 6.96
C PHE A 42 -2.57 -2.69 6.38
N PRO A 43 -3.22 -3.67 5.71
CA PRO A 43 -4.62 -3.56 5.35
C PRO A 43 -5.48 -3.24 6.58
N ALA A 44 -6.53 -2.44 6.38
CA ALA A 44 -7.44 -1.99 7.44
C ALA A 44 -6.75 -1.36 8.66
N LEU A 45 -5.49 -0.93 8.52
CA LEU A 45 -4.68 -0.30 9.58
C LEU A 45 -4.51 -1.15 10.85
N GLN A 46 -4.63 -2.46 10.74
CA GLN A 46 -4.38 -3.39 11.85
C GLN A 46 -2.89 -3.73 11.95
N HIS A 47 -2.36 -3.79 13.17
CA HIS A 47 -0.93 -3.96 13.43
C HIS A 47 -0.68 -5.15 14.36
N PRO A 48 -0.75 -6.40 13.90
CA PRO A 48 -0.42 -7.56 14.72
C PRO A 48 1.03 -7.50 15.21
N PRO A 49 1.30 -7.59 16.52
CA PRO A 49 2.65 -7.42 17.08
C PRO A 49 3.69 -8.36 16.47
N GLN A 50 3.31 -9.60 16.17
CA GLN A 50 4.21 -10.60 15.57
C GLN A 50 4.65 -10.20 14.16
N LEU A 51 3.74 -9.58 13.37
CA LEU A 51 4.06 -9.11 12.03
C LEU A 51 4.86 -7.80 12.07
N LEU A 52 4.63 -6.93 13.07
CA LEU A 52 5.49 -5.76 13.30
C LEU A 52 6.93 -6.17 13.58
N SER A 53 7.13 -7.16 14.47
CA SER A 53 8.47 -7.68 14.77
C SER A 53 9.13 -8.28 13.53
N TYR A 54 8.38 -9.06 12.75
CA TYR A 54 8.87 -9.64 11.51
C TYR A 54 9.31 -8.58 10.49
N LEU A 55 8.48 -7.54 10.27
CA LEU A 55 8.83 -6.47 9.35
C LEU A 55 10.03 -5.65 9.83
N ALA A 56 10.17 -5.46 11.15
CA ALA A 56 11.35 -4.83 11.74
C ALA A 56 12.64 -5.63 11.49
N GLU A 57 12.60 -6.97 11.64
CA GLU A 57 13.70 -7.86 11.31
C GLU A 57 14.10 -7.81 9.82
N ARG A 58 13.11 -7.55 8.96
CA ARG A 58 13.31 -7.35 7.51
C ARG A 58 13.75 -5.92 7.15
N ASN A 59 13.97 -5.03 8.12
CA ASN A 59 14.24 -3.60 7.94
C ASN A 59 13.17 -2.87 7.12
N ILE A 60 11.90 -3.29 7.24
CA ILE A 60 10.75 -2.68 6.58
C ILE A 60 10.05 -1.74 7.57
N GLY A 61 9.98 -0.46 7.21
CA GLY A 61 9.27 0.55 7.98
C GLY A 61 7.76 0.41 7.84
N VAL A 62 7.06 0.27 8.96
CA VAL A 62 5.60 0.20 8.98
C VAL A 62 5.02 1.58 9.22
N PHE A 63 4.11 1.97 8.35
CA PHE A 63 3.40 3.25 8.45
C PHE A 63 1.92 3.04 8.73
N SER A 64 1.37 3.93 9.51
CA SER A 64 -0.06 4.09 9.71
C SER A 64 -0.47 5.47 9.21
N THR A 65 -1.67 5.91 9.57
CA THR A 65 -2.21 7.21 9.15
C THR A 65 -2.66 8.01 10.36
N ASP A 66 -2.48 9.32 10.28
CA ASP A 66 -2.95 10.26 11.30
C ASP A 66 -4.28 10.91 10.87
N ILE A 67 -4.48 11.03 9.57
CA ILE A 67 -5.60 11.71 8.95
C ILE A 67 -6.26 10.78 7.95
N ASP A 68 -7.49 10.36 8.23
CA ASP A 68 -8.32 9.60 7.31
C ASP A 68 -9.20 10.58 6.50
N SER A 69 -8.96 10.67 5.20
CA SER A 69 -9.76 11.53 4.31
C SER A 69 -11.22 11.12 4.22
N ARG A 70 -11.52 9.86 4.55
CA ARG A 70 -12.83 9.21 4.39
C ARG A 70 -13.36 9.20 2.95
N ASP A 71 -12.48 9.36 1.98
CA ASP A 71 -12.83 9.41 0.56
C ASP A 71 -13.55 8.14 0.06
N PHE A 72 -13.37 7.01 0.73
CA PHE A 72 -14.13 5.78 0.44
C PHE A 72 -15.64 5.88 0.78
N LYS A 73 -16.03 6.83 1.65
CA LYS A 73 -17.42 7.11 2.04
C LYS A 73 -17.99 8.37 1.41
N LEU A 74 -17.12 9.30 1.06
CA LEU A 74 -17.48 10.58 0.47
C LEU A 74 -17.61 10.42 -1.05
N HIS A 75 -18.36 11.34 -1.68
CA HIS A 75 -18.63 11.25 -3.12
C HIS A 75 -18.33 12.57 -3.86
N LYS A 76 -17.97 13.62 -3.15
CA LYS A 76 -17.69 14.94 -3.72
C LYS A 76 -16.28 15.41 -3.35
N PRO A 77 -15.56 16.03 -4.28
CA PRO A 77 -14.23 16.57 -4.02
C PRO A 77 -14.19 17.53 -2.83
N GLU A 78 -15.18 18.40 -2.71
CA GLU A 78 -15.25 19.40 -1.63
C GLU A 78 -15.38 18.76 -0.24
N GLU A 79 -16.07 17.63 -0.14
CA GLU A 79 -16.21 16.89 1.11
C GLU A 79 -14.87 16.25 1.53
N VAL A 80 -14.12 15.75 0.55
CA VAL A 80 -12.76 15.20 0.79
C VAL A 80 -11.83 16.31 1.25
N ILE A 81 -11.82 17.45 0.56
CA ILE A 81 -11.01 18.62 0.92
C ILE A 81 -11.34 19.05 2.36
N LYS A 82 -12.62 19.25 2.67
CA LYS A 82 -13.05 19.63 4.01
C LYS A 82 -12.64 18.62 5.06
N SER A 83 -12.77 17.32 4.78
CA SER A 83 -12.40 16.25 5.71
C SER A 83 -10.90 16.27 6.01
N VAL A 84 -10.06 16.43 5.00
CA VAL A 84 -8.60 16.47 5.16
C VAL A 84 -8.17 17.75 5.88
N MET A 85 -8.60 18.91 5.40
CA MET A 85 -8.15 20.19 5.93
C MET A 85 -8.55 20.39 7.38
N SER A 86 -9.77 20.04 7.77
CA SER A 86 -10.23 20.17 9.17
C SER A 86 -9.45 19.29 10.14
N GLN A 87 -9.03 18.11 9.73
CA GLN A 87 -8.19 17.22 10.54
C GLN A 87 -6.74 17.74 10.58
N LEU A 88 -6.23 18.19 9.44
CA LEU A 88 -4.87 18.72 9.35
C LEU A 88 -4.71 20.01 10.19
N GLU A 89 -5.69 20.91 10.18
CA GLU A 89 -5.73 22.09 11.04
C GLU A 89 -5.68 21.70 12.52
N LYS A 90 -6.43 20.68 12.92
CA LYS A 90 -6.45 20.18 14.29
C LYS A 90 -5.14 19.54 14.73
N HIS A 91 -4.49 18.77 13.84
CA HIS A 91 -3.28 17.98 14.16
C HIS A 91 -1.97 18.71 13.81
N GLY A 92 -2.02 19.70 12.94
CA GLY A 92 -0.87 20.48 12.49
C GLY A 92 0.05 19.76 11.50
N LYS A 93 0.00 18.45 11.47
CA LYS A 93 0.79 17.57 10.58
C LYS A 93 0.20 16.16 10.59
N GLY A 94 0.65 15.31 9.67
CA GLY A 94 0.29 13.88 9.71
C GLY A 94 0.41 13.19 8.36
N ILE A 95 0.25 11.88 8.39
CA ILE A 95 0.14 11.03 7.21
C ILE A 95 -1.33 10.97 6.82
N ILE A 96 -1.64 11.40 5.61
CA ILE A 96 -3.00 11.45 5.08
C ILE A 96 -3.27 10.20 4.26
N LEU A 97 -4.35 9.49 4.60
CA LEU A 97 -4.86 8.34 3.83
C LEU A 97 -5.84 8.83 2.77
N MET A 98 -5.57 8.51 1.53
CA MET A 98 -6.44 8.71 0.37
C MET A 98 -6.35 7.52 -0.58
N HIS A 99 -7.33 7.35 -1.47
CA HIS A 99 -7.36 6.26 -2.44
C HIS A 99 -7.33 6.82 -3.88
N ASP A 100 -6.34 6.42 -4.64
CA ASP A 100 -6.06 6.90 -6.01
C ASP A 100 -7.12 6.47 -7.04
N PHE A 101 -7.78 5.33 -6.83
CA PHE A 101 -8.84 4.84 -7.71
C PHE A 101 -10.19 5.58 -7.57
N LYS A 102 -10.30 6.54 -6.65
CA LYS A 102 -11.51 7.35 -6.48
C LYS A 102 -11.43 8.63 -7.29
N ARG A 103 -12.35 8.80 -8.24
CA ARG A 103 -12.38 9.98 -9.12
C ARG A 103 -12.47 11.30 -8.33
N HIS A 104 -13.36 11.37 -7.35
CA HIS A 104 -13.52 12.57 -6.50
C HIS A 104 -12.28 12.88 -5.66
N THR A 105 -11.47 11.87 -5.30
CA THR A 105 -10.18 12.07 -4.64
C THR A 105 -9.17 12.69 -5.61
N ALA A 106 -9.09 12.19 -6.84
CA ALA A 106 -8.24 12.76 -7.88
C ALA A 106 -8.65 14.21 -8.20
N GLU A 107 -9.95 14.50 -8.29
CA GLU A 107 -10.48 15.85 -8.50
C GLU A 107 -10.22 16.80 -7.31
N ALA A 108 -10.17 16.29 -6.08
CA ALA A 108 -9.86 17.07 -4.88
C ALA A 108 -8.37 17.45 -4.77
N LEU A 109 -7.47 16.63 -5.31
CA LEU A 109 -6.03 16.73 -5.07
C LEU A 109 -5.41 18.08 -5.47
N PRO A 110 -5.71 18.68 -6.64
CA PRO A 110 -5.15 19.99 -7.01
C PRO A 110 -5.47 21.09 -6.00
N GLU A 111 -6.70 21.13 -5.53
CA GLU A 111 -7.15 22.12 -4.55
C GLU A 111 -6.54 21.84 -3.17
N LEU A 112 -6.44 20.59 -2.73
CA LEU A 112 -5.74 20.22 -1.51
C LEU A 112 -4.29 20.70 -1.53
N LEU A 113 -3.56 20.45 -2.61
CA LEU A 113 -2.17 20.90 -2.75
C LEU A 113 -2.05 22.41 -2.71
N ARG A 114 -3.01 23.13 -3.31
CA ARG A 114 -3.07 24.59 -3.26
C ARG A 114 -3.26 25.10 -1.83
N GLN A 115 -4.20 24.48 -1.07
CA GLN A 115 -4.47 24.85 0.32
C GLN A 115 -3.29 24.48 1.23
N PHE A 116 -2.68 23.32 1.08
CA PHE A 116 -1.47 22.97 1.82
C PHE A 116 -0.39 24.02 1.66
N LYS A 117 -0.16 24.46 0.42
CA LYS A 117 0.83 25.52 0.14
C LYS A 117 0.44 26.87 0.76
N ALA A 118 -0.83 27.25 0.68
CA ALA A 118 -1.32 28.52 1.23
C ALA A 118 -1.18 28.57 2.75
N ASP A 119 -1.47 27.45 3.42
CA ASP A 119 -1.41 27.33 4.88
C ASP A 119 -0.03 26.96 5.42
N GLY A 120 0.99 26.90 4.54
CA GLY A 120 2.39 26.65 4.92
C GLY A 120 2.74 25.19 5.19
N TYR A 121 1.86 24.24 4.88
CA TYR A 121 2.18 22.83 4.97
C TYR A 121 3.17 22.41 3.88
N LYS A 122 4.06 21.49 4.23
CA LYS A 122 5.04 20.91 3.31
C LYS A 122 4.70 19.45 3.06
N VAL A 123 4.52 19.10 1.80
CA VAL A 123 4.46 17.70 1.38
C VAL A 123 5.90 17.17 1.36
N VAL A 124 6.15 16.08 2.09
CA VAL A 124 7.48 15.48 2.17
C VAL A 124 7.55 14.19 1.37
N HIS A 125 8.63 14.01 0.65
CA HIS A 125 8.96 12.75 -0.01
C HIS A 125 9.77 11.90 0.96
N MET A 126 9.26 10.69 1.26
CA MET A 126 9.96 9.74 2.11
C MET A 126 10.93 8.92 1.27
N VAL A 127 12.21 9.02 1.57
CA VAL A 127 13.27 8.30 0.87
C VAL A 127 13.79 7.19 1.77
N PRO A 128 13.83 5.92 1.29
CA PRO A 128 14.36 4.82 2.07
C PRO A 128 15.87 4.93 2.24
N LYS A 129 16.39 4.49 3.38
CA LYS A 129 17.84 4.40 3.62
C LYS A 129 18.49 3.17 3.00
N GLY A 130 17.69 2.18 2.62
CA GLY A 130 18.14 0.91 2.05
C GLY A 130 17.07 0.30 1.18
N GLU A 131 17.30 -0.92 0.77
CA GLU A 131 16.45 -1.68 -0.14
C GLU A 131 15.86 -2.88 0.57
N VAL A 132 14.71 -3.34 0.12
CA VAL A 132 14.17 -4.64 0.47
C VAL A 132 14.67 -5.65 -0.54
N THR A 133 15.25 -6.74 -0.05
CA THR A 133 15.60 -7.91 -0.87
C THR A 133 14.42 -8.88 -0.85
N THR A 134 14.07 -9.40 -2.02
CA THR A 134 13.09 -10.49 -2.13
C THR A 134 13.63 -11.78 -1.53
N VAL A 135 12.72 -12.69 -1.20
CA VAL A 135 13.08 -14.02 -0.72
C VAL A 135 12.96 -15.00 -1.89
N PRO A 136 14.05 -15.67 -2.31
CA PRO A 136 14.10 -16.50 -3.53
C PRO A 136 12.97 -17.52 -3.66
N LYS A 137 12.55 -18.10 -2.54
CA LYS A 137 11.42 -19.04 -2.50
C LYS A 137 10.13 -18.44 -3.10
N TYR A 138 9.84 -17.18 -2.81
CA TYR A 138 8.62 -16.53 -3.27
C TYR A 138 8.76 -16.01 -4.70
N ASP A 139 9.96 -15.61 -5.10
CA ASP A 139 10.28 -15.27 -6.49
C ASP A 139 10.05 -16.49 -7.41
N GLU A 140 10.50 -17.66 -6.98
CA GLU A 140 10.28 -18.91 -7.72
C GLU A 140 8.81 -19.33 -7.78
N MET A 141 8.07 -19.15 -6.68
CA MET A 141 6.63 -19.45 -6.63
C MET A 141 5.87 -18.60 -7.64
N LEU A 142 6.09 -17.30 -7.63
CA LEU A 142 5.42 -16.36 -8.54
C LEU A 142 5.82 -16.61 -10.01
N ALA A 143 7.09 -16.87 -10.28
CA ALA A 143 7.54 -17.18 -11.62
C ALA A 143 6.93 -18.48 -12.20
N ARG A 144 6.53 -19.43 -11.35
CA ARG A 144 5.79 -20.62 -11.76
C ARG A 144 4.33 -20.30 -12.05
N GLU A 145 3.70 -19.50 -11.21
CA GLU A 145 2.30 -19.06 -11.40
C GLU A 145 2.15 -18.24 -12.67
N ASP A 146 3.08 -17.34 -12.97
CA ASP A 146 3.07 -16.54 -14.18
C ASP A 146 3.18 -17.39 -15.44
N LYS A 147 4.07 -18.40 -15.43
CA LYS A 147 4.18 -19.39 -16.52
C LYS A 147 2.88 -20.22 -16.71
N LEU A 148 2.18 -20.53 -15.65
CA LEU A 148 0.90 -21.24 -15.71
C LEU A 148 -0.22 -20.34 -16.24
N SER A 149 -0.20 -19.07 -15.86
CA SER A 149 -1.15 -18.06 -16.32
C SER A 149 -0.94 -17.71 -17.80
N SER A 150 0.30 -17.60 -18.27
CA SER A 150 0.60 -17.30 -19.67
C SER A 150 0.24 -18.42 -20.63
N ASN A 151 0.14 -19.68 -20.14
CA ASN A 151 -0.37 -20.82 -20.90
C ASN A 151 -1.90 -20.87 -20.98
N ASN A 152 -2.60 -20.02 -20.24
CA ASN A 152 -4.03 -19.92 -20.25
C ASN A 152 -4.42 -18.88 -21.31
N THR A 153 -4.80 -19.33 -22.50
CA THR A 153 -5.17 -18.54 -23.69
C THR A 153 -6.43 -17.68 -23.49
N ARG A 154 -6.52 -16.97 -22.39
CA ARG A 154 -7.61 -16.01 -22.17
C ARG A 154 -7.24 -14.70 -22.88
N PRO A 155 -8.03 -14.23 -23.87
CA PRO A 155 -7.71 -12.99 -24.57
C PRO A 155 -7.58 -11.81 -23.59
N GLU A 156 -6.55 -10.98 -23.72
CA GLU A 156 -6.34 -9.77 -22.90
C GLU A 156 -7.58 -8.86 -22.88
N SER A 157 -8.33 -8.81 -23.98
CA SER A 157 -9.60 -8.09 -24.10
C SER A 157 -10.70 -8.53 -23.13
N SER A 158 -10.55 -9.70 -22.46
CA SER A 158 -11.50 -10.17 -21.45
C SER A 158 -11.21 -9.63 -20.05
N VAL A 159 -10.04 -9.03 -19.81
CA VAL A 159 -9.55 -8.58 -18.50
C VAL A 159 -9.52 -7.05 -18.39
N ILE A 160 -9.34 -6.36 -19.52
CA ILE A 160 -9.25 -4.89 -19.52
C ILE A 160 -10.40 -4.33 -20.34
N ARG A 161 -11.31 -3.64 -19.68
CA ARG A 161 -12.29 -2.77 -20.34
C ARG A 161 -11.68 -1.37 -20.37
N THR A 162 -11.10 -0.99 -21.50
CA THR A 162 -10.73 0.41 -21.76
C THR A 162 -12.01 1.26 -21.76
N ILE A 163 -12.12 2.14 -20.78
CA ILE A 163 -13.11 3.22 -20.77
C ILE A 163 -12.50 4.35 -21.55
N GLY A 164 -12.82 4.44 -22.83
CA GLY A 164 -12.33 5.52 -23.67
C GLY A 164 -12.82 5.37 -25.11
N GLU A 165 -13.98 5.87 -25.36
CA GLU A 165 -14.40 6.66 -26.54
C GLU A 165 -15.76 7.26 -26.23
#